data_fd85e7f480cf506120513e778f51cc56
#
_entry.id   fd85e7f480cf506120513e778f51cc56
#
_cell.length_a   1.000
_cell.length_b   1.000
_cell.length_c   1.000
_cell.angle_alpha   90.00
_cell.angle_beta   90.00
_cell.angle_gamma   90.00
#
_symmetry.space_group_name_H-M   'P 1'
#
loop_
_entity.id
_entity.type
_entity.pdbx_description
1 polymer ?
#
loop_
_entity_poly.entity_id
_entity_poly.type
_entity_poly.pdbx_seq_one_letter_code
_entity_poly.pdbx_strand_id
1 'polypeptide(L)'
;MKRILLTAGVAALCFFGCTSCGEPDRPDTPVVPAPDPDPDPDPDPEPGTTPEAPLAQPGVYTFTASDLKGQWEAGDRIYIQGGYGPAAQVITLSSGDISADGKTASKELSGDLFKYLTEPDPLYAVWPADAVQDEDGLTSQVITFAVSDILLTQAYLDGTGFVFKDISSFVSFTVSGGFDRCIIAGAQRPGLRFSSYKNEYSSEKVSPTKPKDDGYPFREQQLAGGENRIYFPGGITFKGGFTLYFAKGDDWTSSYTYADDATLKAGRKLELGDITPQLASYSGGKPHMPEMGKQTKFTIKFNELSGICVSPGADFIWGLGDGGEISRISLDGEVLNSAGLRTTTGHTIDSEGITINYDTGDLLIGGEPNVACRIPQSDIENIFAGSTYKGVESLFSIADAKGFGNAGLEGITYYKDGLVYCGTQTGSYLYLCDLSTGEVLWRKGLREMYTVITEIAGLCYDPLTDWLWVIDSESHKFFALTGDAEQLLGAYTLKTKSNEESICVDHKNSCVWVGDDYGSTSYLYRYDFTGLDDFNL
;
A
#
# COMPACT_ATOMS: atom_id res chain seq x y z
N MET A 1 -1.08 -36.89 30.42
CA MET A 1 0.11 -37.45 31.06
C MET A 1 0.71 -38.54 30.19
N LYS A 2 1.81 -38.24 29.52
CA LYS A 2 2.91 -39.16 29.19
C LYS A 2 3.99 -38.34 28.50
N ARG A 3 5.05 -38.12 29.24
CA ARG A 3 6.33 -37.58 28.74
C ARG A 3 7.04 -38.69 27.95
N ILE A 4 7.68 -38.35 26.85
CA ILE A 4 8.76 -39.16 26.27
C ILE A 4 9.95 -38.24 25.95
N LEU A 5 11.12 -38.73 26.35
CA LEU A 5 12.41 -38.06 26.41
C LEU A 5 13.07 -37.88 25.04
N LEU A 6 13.89 -36.82 24.97
CA LEU A 6 14.97 -36.63 24.00
C LEU A 6 16.01 -37.74 24.08
N THR A 7 16.58 -38.12 22.93
CA THR A 7 17.93 -38.66 22.83
C THR A 7 18.69 -37.99 21.69
N ALA A 8 19.80 -37.36 22.05
CA ALA A 8 20.77 -36.78 21.13
C ALA A 8 21.62 -37.90 20.52
N GLY A 9 21.84 -37.80 19.22
CA GLY A 9 22.78 -38.66 18.49
C GLY A 9 23.85 -37.83 17.78
N VAL A 10 25.06 -37.95 18.28
CA VAL A 10 26.31 -37.44 17.67
C VAL A 10 26.68 -38.40 16.53
N ALA A 11 26.96 -37.87 15.35
CA ALA A 11 27.58 -38.64 14.26
C ALA A 11 28.82 -37.93 13.75
N ALA A 12 29.90 -38.72 13.70
CA ALA A 12 31.27 -38.34 13.47
C ALA A 12 31.60 -38.11 11.99
N LEU A 13 32.55 -37.20 11.77
CA LEU A 13 33.28 -37.03 10.49
C LEU A 13 34.06 -38.29 10.09
N CYS A 14 33.96 -38.67 8.82
CA CYS A 14 34.99 -39.48 8.17
C CYS A 14 35.51 -38.72 6.95
N PHE A 15 36.79 -38.35 7.03
CA PHE A 15 37.61 -37.95 5.88
C PHE A 15 38.00 -39.19 5.07
N PHE A 16 37.80 -39.18 3.77
CA PHE A 16 38.56 -40.01 2.83
C PHE A 16 39.15 -39.13 1.73
N GLY A 17 40.48 -39.13 1.71
CA GLY A 17 41.28 -38.56 0.63
C GLY A 17 41.27 -39.52 -0.55
N CYS A 18 41.30 -38.98 -1.75
CA CYS A 18 41.71 -39.67 -2.96
C CYS A 18 42.66 -38.80 -3.77
N THR A 19 43.76 -39.42 -4.09
CA THR A 19 44.92 -38.90 -4.82
C THR A 19 44.68 -38.85 -6.33
N SER A 20 45.20 -37.77 -6.95
CA SER A 20 45.88 -37.69 -8.25
C SER A 20 45.26 -38.34 -9.50
N CYS A 21 44.86 -37.49 -10.45
CA CYS A 21 45.11 -37.74 -11.89
C CYS A 21 45.49 -36.43 -12.57
N GLY A 22 46.54 -36.48 -13.41
CA GLY A 22 47.24 -35.35 -13.99
C GLY A 22 46.47 -34.58 -15.07
N GLU A 23 46.72 -33.31 -15.15
CA GLU A 23 46.31 -32.42 -16.22
C GLU A 23 47.28 -32.48 -17.40
N PRO A 24 46.82 -32.33 -18.65
CA PRO A 24 47.69 -32.11 -19.80
C PRO A 24 48.04 -30.61 -19.94
N ASP A 25 49.27 -30.36 -20.35
CA ASP A 25 49.91 -29.07 -20.59
C ASP A 25 49.06 -28.07 -21.37
N ARG A 26 48.87 -26.88 -20.80
CA ARG A 26 48.46 -25.69 -21.52
C ARG A 26 49.69 -24.80 -21.82
N PRO A 27 49.78 -24.18 -23.01
CA PRO A 27 50.86 -23.29 -23.35
C PRO A 27 50.86 -21.99 -22.54
N ASP A 28 52.05 -21.53 -22.21
CA ASP A 28 52.37 -20.33 -21.45
C ASP A 28 51.67 -19.07 -21.97
N THR A 29 50.82 -18.49 -21.16
CA THR A 29 50.37 -17.11 -21.30
C THR A 29 51.36 -16.19 -20.61
N PRO A 30 51.76 -15.05 -21.22
CA PRO A 30 52.70 -14.13 -20.59
C PRO A 30 52.13 -13.54 -19.30
N VAL A 31 52.90 -13.66 -18.23
CA VAL A 31 52.63 -13.08 -16.91
C VAL A 31 52.69 -11.56 -17.04
N VAL A 32 51.56 -10.88 -16.95
CA VAL A 32 51.51 -9.43 -16.73
C VAL A 32 51.90 -9.20 -15.27
N PRO A 33 52.92 -8.35 -14.97
CA PRO A 33 53.24 -8.03 -13.59
C PRO A 33 52.03 -7.40 -12.90
N ALA A 34 51.78 -7.84 -11.67
CA ALA A 34 50.75 -7.24 -10.83
C ALA A 34 51.01 -5.73 -10.66
N PRO A 35 49.99 -4.88 -10.73
CA PRO A 35 50.16 -3.48 -10.38
C PRO A 35 50.67 -3.37 -8.94
N ASP A 36 51.54 -2.40 -8.71
CA ASP A 36 52.05 -2.06 -7.38
C ASP A 36 50.83 -1.87 -6.43
N PRO A 37 50.91 -2.35 -5.19
CA PRO A 37 49.86 -2.10 -4.22
C PRO A 37 49.72 -0.59 -4.07
N ASP A 38 48.47 -0.10 -4.20
CA ASP A 38 48.11 1.27 -3.89
C ASP A 38 48.70 1.64 -2.51
N PRO A 39 49.26 2.85 -2.35
CA PRO A 39 49.72 3.29 -1.05
C PRO A 39 48.53 3.21 -0.08
N ASP A 40 48.77 2.66 1.12
CA ASP A 40 47.82 2.59 2.19
C ASP A 40 47.06 3.95 2.28
N PRO A 41 45.72 3.94 2.28
CA PRO A 41 44.99 5.17 2.48
C PRO A 41 45.48 5.78 3.80
N ASP A 42 45.79 7.08 3.76
CA ASP A 42 46.09 7.86 4.96
C ASP A 42 45.07 7.50 6.05
N PRO A 43 45.53 7.25 7.29
CA PRO A 43 44.59 6.96 8.37
C PRO A 43 43.55 8.05 8.40
N ASP A 44 42.27 7.66 8.34
CA ASP A 44 41.13 8.59 8.52
C ASP A 44 41.45 9.53 9.68
N PRO A 45 41.28 10.83 9.53
CA PRO A 45 41.45 11.76 10.63
C PRO A 45 40.56 11.27 11.78
N GLU A 46 41.16 11.07 12.96
CA GLU A 46 40.37 10.74 14.17
C GLU A 46 39.12 11.60 14.16
N PRO A 47 37.93 11.03 14.38
CA PRO A 47 36.71 11.82 14.42
C PRO A 47 36.91 12.89 15.48
N GLY A 48 37.18 14.11 15.01
CA GLY A 48 37.29 15.26 15.88
C GLY A 48 35.99 15.29 16.69
N THR A 49 36.11 15.27 18.01
CA THR A 49 34.99 15.45 18.92
C THR A 49 34.28 16.73 18.50
N THR A 50 33.19 16.59 17.75
CA THR A 50 32.29 17.71 17.49
C THR A 50 31.88 18.22 18.85
N PRO A 51 32.05 19.50 19.19
CA PRO A 51 31.64 20.02 20.48
C PRO A 51 30.19 19.65 20.69
N GLU A 52 29.91 18.93 21.76
CA GLU A 52 28.56 18.53 22.14
C GLU A 52 27.70 19.80 22.20
N ALA A 53 26.64 19.87 21.39
CA ALA A 53 25.79 21.05 21.36
C ALA A 53 25.19 21.25 22.77
N PRO A 54 25.21 22.45 23.32
CA PRO A 54 24.68 22.69 24.65
C PRO A 54 23.19 22.32 24.68
N LEU A 55 22.77 21.62 25.75
CA LEU A 55 21.35 21.37 26.01
C LEU A 55 20.56 22.68 25.96
N ALA A 56 19.38 22.64 25.33
CA ALA A 56 18.46 23.77 25.35
C ALA A 56 18.16 24.20 26.82
N GLN A 57 18.07 25.46 27.06
CA GLN A 57 17.87 26.05 28.39
C GLN A 57 16.66 26.99 28.39
N PRO A 58 15.98 27.22 29.53
CA PRO A 58 14.94 28.24 29.63
C PRO A 58 15.42 29.59 29.10
N GLY A 59 14.60 30.27 28.32
CA GLY A 59 14.95 31.55 27.71
C GLY A 59 13.99 31.99 26.61
N VAL A 60 14.36 33.04 25.89
CA VAL A 60 13.58 33.56 24.78
C VAL A 60 13.98 32.85 23.50
N TYR A 61 12.97 32.29 22.83
CA TYR A 61 13.11 31.57 21.57
C TYR A 61 12.39 32.31 20.44
N THR A 62 12.94 32.20 19.24
CA THR A 62 12.37 32.80 18.04
C THR A 62 11.69 31.75 17.17
N PHE A 63 10.51 32.07 16.66
CA PHE A 63 9.69 31.21 15.80
C PHE A 63 9.55 31.90 14.44
N THR A 64 10.07 31.29 13.38
CA THR A 64 9.94 31.79 12.01
C THR A 64 8.84 31.04 11.30
N ALA A 65 7.84 31.75 10.75
CA ALA A 65 6.72 31.13 10.03
C ALA A 65 7.21 30.43 8.75
N SER A 66 6.54 29.33 8.39
CA SER A 66 6.77 28.63 7.13
C SER A 66 6.28 29.45 5.92
N ASP A 67 6.69 29.06 4.72
CA ASP A 67 6.33 29.75 3.48
C ASP A 67 4.81 29.77 3.25
N LEU A 68 4.11 28.65 3.50
CA LEU A 68 2.65 28.56 3.31
C LEU A 68 1.87 29.24 4.43
N LYS A 69 2.38 29.21 5.67
CA LYS A 69 1.83 29.98 6.79
C LYS A 69 1.98 31.48 6.54
N GLY A 70 3.13 31.90 6.06
CA GLY A 70 3.47 33.26 5.69
C GLY A 70 3.71 34.19 6.88
N GLN A 71 2.76 34.29 7.81
CA GLN A 71 2.84 35.23 8.97
C GLN A 71 2.19 34.61 10.21
N TRP A 72 2.73 34.96 11.37
CA TRP A 72 2.13 34.71 12.67
C TRP A 72 1.03 35.70 12.97
N GLU A 73 0.01 35.24 13.68
CA GLU A 73 -1.12 36.04 14.13
C GLU A 73 -1.29 35.92 15.65
N ALA A 74 -1.83 36.97 16.27
CA ALA A 74 -2.17 36.91 17.68
C ALA A 74 -3.27 35.84 17.90
N GLY A 75 -3.02 34.95 18.84
CA GLY A 75 -3.87 33.78 19.08
C GLY A 75 -3.31 32.47 18.50
N ASP A 76 -2.30 32.54 17.60
CA ASP A 76 -1.64 31.30 17.14
C ASP A 76 -1.09 30.51 18.33
N ARG A 77 -1.37 29.20 18.32
CA ARG A 77 -0.94 28.28 19.36
C ARG A 77 0.08 27.30 18.81
N ILE A 78 1.23 27.21 19.48
CA ILE A 78 2.34 26.35 19.10
C ILE A 78 2.54 25.29 20.18
N TYR A 79 2.56 24.03 19.78
CA TYR A 79 2.91 22.90 20.64
C TYR A 79 4.41 22.68 20.58
N ILE A 80 5.06 22.52 21.73
CA ILE A 80 6.51 22.30 21.84
C ILE A 80 6.75 21.11 22.75
N GLN A 81 7.57 20.18 22.30
CA GLN A 81 7.96 18.99 23.05
C GLN A 81 9.47 18.88 23.12
N GLY A 82 10.00 18.43 24.24
CA GLY A 82 11.42 18.18 24.48
C GLY A 82 11.70 16.73 24.77
N GLY A 83 12.67 16.15 24.08
CA GLY A 83 13.25 14.84 24.37
C GLY A 83 12.24 13.69 24.55
N TYR A 84 12.70 12.67 25.28
CA TYR A 84 11.91 11.47 25.61
C TYR A 84 10.97 11.64 26.82
N GLY A 85 10.81 12.86 27.32
CA GLY A 85 10.06 13.11 28.54
C GLY A 85 8.63 13.56 28.32
N PRO A 86 7.80 13.52 29.39
CA PRO A 86 6.41 13.97 29.37
C PRO A 86 6.24 15.49 29.27
N ALA A 87 7.29 16.23 29.00
CA ALA A 87 7.28 17.67 29.05
C ALA A 87 6.93 18.24 27.68
N ALA A 88 5.66 18.55 27.51
CA ALA A 88 5.20 19.39 26.41
C ALA A 88 4.67 20.72 26.94
N GLN A 89 4.79 21.76 26.14
CA GLN A 89 4.26 23.09 26.41
C GLN A 89 3.48 23.60 25.19
N VAL A 90 2.30 24.15 25.45
CA VAL A 90 1.56 24.92 24.43
C VAL A 90 1.72 26.39 24.74
N ILE A 91 2.27 27.14 23.78
CA ILE A 91 2.34 28.60 23.88
C ILE A 91 1.28 29.24 22.99
N THR A 92 0.77 30.39 23.42
CA THR A 92 -0.11 31.25 22.60
C THR A 92 0.61 32.54 22.32
N LEU A 93 0.69 32.95 21.04
CA LEU A 93 1.28 34.19 20.63
C LEU A 93 0.34 35.36 20.90
N SER A 94 0.88 36.44 21.43
CA SER A 94 0.20 37.73 21.52
C SER A 94 0.75 38.69 20.47
N SER A 95 0.06 39.79 20.20
CA SER A 95 0.54 40.79 19.26
C SER A 95 1.91 41.38 19.63
N GLY A 96 2.25 41.40 20.93
CA GLY A 96 3.55 41.86 21.40
C GLY A 96 4.69 40.86 21.18
N ASP A 97 4.38 39.61 20.92
CA ASP A 97 5.37 38.55 20.63
C ASP A 97 5.79 38.57 19.15
N ILE A 98 4.99 39.17 18.26
CA ILE A 98 5.09 39.07 16.81
C ILE A 98 5.83 40.29 16.24
N SER A 99 6.76 40.04 15.31
CA SER A 99 7.48 41.10 14.57
C SER A 99 6.54 41.97 13.72
N ALA A 100 6.96 43.15 13.36
CA ALA A 100 6.14 44.09 12.57
C ALA A 100 5.74 43.53 11.18
N ASP A 101 6.55 42.66 10.58
CA ASP A 101 6.27 41.99 9.33
C ASP A 101 5.50 40.67 9.49
N GLY A 102 5.22 40.25 10.72
CA GLY A 102 4.54 39.03 11.07
C GLY A 102 5.34 37.74 10.87
N LYS A 103 6.52 37.78 10.26
CA LYS A 103 7.28 36.61 9.85
C LYS A 103 7.92 35.86 11.00
N THR A 104 8.25 36.58 12.06
CA THR A 104 8.86 36.01 13.26
C THR A 104 8.04 36.34 14.50
N ALA A 105 8.11 35.47 15.48
CA ALA A 105 7.61 35.70 16.82
C ALA A 105 8.68 35.33 17.84
N SER A 106 8.66 35.95 19.01
CA SER A 106 9.58 35.66 20.11
C SER A 106 8.79 35.39 21.38
N LYS A 107 9.09 34.27 22.05
CA LYS A 107 8.39 33.83 23.27
C LYS A 107 9.36 33.21 24.25
N GLU A 108 9.16 33.51 25.52
CA GLU A 108 9.89 32.85 26.60
C GLU A 108 9.38 31.43 26.79
N LEU A 109 10.30 30.48 26.76
CA LEU A 109 10.06 29.09 27.11
C LEU A 109 10.70 28.80 28.48
N SER A 110 9.98 28.09 29.33
CA SER A 110 10.42 27.91 30.73
C SER A 110 9.93 26.56 31.30
N GLY A 111 10.39 26.25 32.49
CA GLY A 111 9.86 25.23 33.34
C GLY A 111 10.16 23.78 32.91
N ASP A 112 9.13 22.95 33.00
CA ASP A 112 9.26 21.49 32.90
C ASP A 112 9.70 21.02 31.50
N LEU A 113 9.54 21.81 30.46
CA LEU A 113 9.99 21.49 29.10
C LEU A 113 11.48 21.10 29.05
N PHE A 114 12.32 21.71 29.89
CA PHE A 114 13.76 21.47 29.92
C PHE A 114 14.21 20.47 30.96
N LYS A 115 13.30 19.99 31.81
CA LYS A 115 13.62 19.17 32.99
C LYS A 115 14.14 17.78 32.66
N TYR A 116 13.72 17.23 31.53
CA TYR A 116 14.01 15.84 31.14
C TYR A 116 14.89 15.73 29.89
N LEU A 117 15.49 16.83 29.45
CA LEU A 117 16.49 16.82 28.38
C LEU A 117 17.76 16.16 28.93
N THR A 118 18.09 14.98 28.46
CA THR A 118 19.26 14.20 28.92
C THR A 118 20.42 14.19 27.93
N GLU A 119 20.13 14.52 26.67
CA GLU A 119 21.10 14.61 25.58
C GLU A 119 20.77 15.84 24.72
N PRO A 120 21.62 16.26 23.77
CA PRO A 120 21.35 17.39 22.89
C PRO A 120 20.19 17.13 21.93
N ASP A 121 19.08 16.63 22.49
CA ASP A 121 17.85 16.43 21.74
C ASP A 121 17.26 17.79 21.35
N PRO A 122 17.02 18.03 20.07
CA PRO A 122 16.38 19.26 19.66
C PRO A 122 14.95 19.32 20.20
N LEU A 123 14.57 20.46 20.75
CA LEU A 123 13.17 20.74 20.97
C LEU A 123 12.43 20.71 19.64
N TYR A 124 11.24 20.18 19.66
CA TYR A 124 10.38 20.04 18.48
C TYR A 124 9.12 20.89 18.65
N ALA A 125 8.74 21.61 17.62
CA ALA A 125 7.57 22.47 17.62
C ALA A 125 6.63 22.18 16.47
N VAL A 126 5.31 22.30 16.72
CA VAL A 126 4.23 22.07 15.74
C VAL A 126 3.24 23.22 15.79
N TRP A 127 2.79 23.66 14.64
CA TRP A 127 1.66 24.56 14.49
C TRP A 127 0.66 23.98 13.48
N PRO A 128 -0.64 24.05 13.75
CA PRO A 128 -1.27 24.55 14.98
C PRO A 128 -1.23 23.49 16.10
N ALA A 129 -1.13 23.93 17.34
CA ALA A 129 -1.06 23.05 18.51
C ALA A 129 -2.29 22.14 18.64
N ASP A 130 -3.46 22.62 18.22
CA ASP A 130 -4.73 21.89 18.33
C ASP A 130 -4.82 20.68 17.38
N ALA A 131 -3.87 20.56 16.44
CA ALA A 131 -3.74 19.39 15.58
C ALA A 131 -3.07 18.21 16.30
N VAL A 132 -2.34 18.45 17.39
CA VAL A 132 -1.63 17.38 18.10
C VAL A 132 -2.61 16.59 18.93
N GLN A 133 -2.66 15.27 18.67
CA GLN A 133 -3.39 14.31 19.50
C GLN A 133 -2.40 13.62 20.42
N ASP A 134 -2.63 13.72 21.70
CA ASP A 134 -1.87 13.00 22.73
C ASP A 134 -2.42 11.57 22.81
N GLU A 135 -1.91 10.67 21.95
CA GLU A 135 -2.16 9.24 22.11
C GLU A 135 -1.21 8.70 23.20
N ASP A 136 -1.73 8.43 24.36
CA ASP A 136 -1.05 7.75 25.50
C ASP A 136 0.09 8.54 26.14
N GLY A 137 -0.15 9.77 26.48
CA GLY A 137 0.68 10.59 27.33
C GLY A 137 1.99 9.96 27.78
N LEU A 138 3.14 10.49 27.34
CA LEU A 138 4.37 10.47 28.13
C LEU A 138 5.50 9.51 27.72
N THR A 139 5.36 8.59 26.79
CA THR A 139 6.47 7.68 26.43
C THR A 139 6.68 7.45 24.94
N SER A 140 5.85 8.05 24.11
CA SER A 140 5.92 7.79 22.67
C SER A 140 6.88 8.75 21.96
N GLN A 141 7.84 8.19 21.25
CA GLN A 141 8.66 8.91 20.27
C GLN A 141 7.86 9.33 19.02
N VAL A 142 6.55 9.16 19.05
CA VAL A 142 5.66 9.40 17.92
C VAL A 142 4.66 10.49 18.28
N ILE A 143 4.69 11.60 17.55
CA ILE A 143 3.68 12.64 17.64
C ILE A 143 2.62 12.34 16.59
N THR A 144 1.38 12.16 17.04
CA THR A 144 0.23 11.94 16.16
C THR A 144 -0.54 13.24 16.00
N PHE A 145 -0.84 13.58 14.76
CA PHE A 145 -1.65 14.74 14.42
C PHE A 145 -3.04 14.29 14.00
N ALA A 146 -4.09 14.95 14.51
CA ALA A 146 -5.39 14.89 13.88
C ALA A 146 -5.30 15.54 12.50
N VAL A 147 -5.61 14.78 11.47
CA VAL A 147 -5.65 15.33 10.13
C VAL A 147 -7.00 16.00 9.94
N SER A 148 -6.99 17.32 9.95
CA SER A 148 -8.11 18.17 9.58
C SER A 148 -7.75 18.96 8.31
N ASP A 149 -8.72 19.70 7.77
CA ASP A 149 -8.54 20.56 6.61
C ASP A 149 -7.74 21.84 6.97
N ILE A 150 -6.57 21.63 7.59
CA ILE A 150 -5.69 22.70 8.07
C ILE A 150 -4.27 22.53 7.56
N LEU A 151 -3.59 23.66 7.49
CA LEU A 151 -2.15 23.69 7.24
C LEU A 151 -1.41 23.16 8.48
N LEU A 152 -0.53 22.16 8.27
CA LEU A 152 0.36 21.64 9.30
C LEU A 152 1.78 22.09 9.02
N THR A 153 2.47 22.58 10.05
CA THR A 153 3.88 22.96 9.98
C THR A 153 4.65 22.46 11.19
N GLN A 154 5.93 22.25 11.02
CA GLN A 154 6.82 21.76 12.08
C GLN A 154 8.17 22.46 12.05
N ALA A 155 8.84 22.49 13.19
CA ALA A 155 10.20 23.00 13.32
C ALA A 155 10.99 22.21 14.36
N TYR A 156 12.32 22.22 14.17
CA TYR A 156 13.28 21.81 15.18
C TYR A 156 13.98 23.03 15.72
N LEU A 157 14.41 22.94 16.96
CA LEU A 157 15.28 23.95 17.53
C LEU A 157 16.66 23.92 16.83
N ASP A 158 17.05 25.05 16.32
CA ASP A 158 18.41 25.31 15.82
C ASP A 158 18.94 26.58 16.55
N GLY A 159 19.93 26.38 17.42
CA GLY A 159 20.39 27.43 18.34
C GLY A 159 19.28 27.90 19.28
N THR A 160 18.74 29.08 19.06
CA THR A 160 17.60 29.64 19.81
C THR A 160 16.37 29.89 18.93
N GLY A 161 16.32 29.27 17.75
CA GLY A 161 15.28 29.51 16.76
C GLY A 161 14.58 28.25 16.29
N PHE A 162 13.28 28.37 16.05
CA PHE A 162 12.45 27.38 15.36
C PHE A 162 12.10 27.93 13.99
N VAL A 163 12.63 27.33 12.94
CA VAL A 163 12.27 27.64 11.55
C VAL A 163 11.24 26.61 11.09
N PHE A 164 9.98 27.04 11.01
CA PHE A 164 8.88 26.16 10.62
C PHE A 164 8.96 25.80 9.14
N LYS A 165 8.71 24.53 8.86
CA LYS A 165 8.58 23.98 7.51
C LYS A 165 7.19 23.41 7.34
N ASP A 166 6.62 23.58 6.15
CA ASP A 166 5.32 23.04 5.82
C ASP A 166 5.40 21.51 5.71
N ILE A 167 4.49 20.82 6.41
CA ILE A 167 4.27 19.38 6.27
C ILE A 167 3.16 19.13 5.24
N SER A 168 2.20 20.05 5.14
CA SER A 168 1.10 19.95 4.20
C SER A 168 1.45 20.47 2.82
N SER A 169 0.78 19.95 1.82
CA SER A 169 0.56 20.53 0.50
C SER A 169 -0.93 20.83 0.32
N PHE A 170 -1.32 21.57 -0.69
CA PHE A 170 -2.74 21.77 -0.96
C PHE A 170 -3.06 22.05 -2.44
N VAL A 171 -4.31 21.76 -2.80
CA VAL A 171 -4.96 22.27 -4.01
C VAL A 171 -5.87 23.44 -3.63
N SER A 172 -5.77 24.57 -4.33
CA SER A 172 -6.65 25.73 -4.11
C SER A 172 -7.42 26.09 -5.37
N PHE A 173 -8.66 26.55 -5.17
CA PHE A 173 -9.55 27.00 -6.24
C PHE A 173 -10.61 27.96 -5.72
N THR A 174 -11.20 28.71 -6.65
CA THR A 174 -12.46 29.42 -6.42
C THR A 174 -13.53 28.83 -7.32
N VAL A 175 -14.76 28.75 -6.82
CA VAL A 175 -15.92 28.27 -7.56
C VAL A 175 -17.15 29.08 -7.20
N SER A 176 -17.89 29.50 -8.23
CA SER A 176 -19.17 30.19 -8.07
C SER A 176 -20.33 29.25 -8.44
N GLY A 177 -21.53 29.57 -7.99
CA GLY A 177 -22.73 28.76 -8.32
C GLY A 177 -23.49 28.27 -7.10
N GLY A 178 -23.06 28.68 -5.88
CA GLY A 178 -23.78 28.34 -4.64
C GLY A 178 -23.58 26.90 -4.21
N PHE A 179 -22.44 26.30 -4.54
CA PHE A 179 -22.04 25.00 -4.01
C PHE A 179 -21.61 25.15 -2.55
N ASP A 180 -21.96 24.18 -1.74
CA ASP A 180 -21.64 24.13 -0.29
C ASP A 180 -20.67 23.01 0.07
N ARG A 181 -20.52 22.01 -0.81
CA ARG A 181 -19.60 20.88 -0.62
C ARG A 181 -18.87 20.52 -1.90
N CYS A 182 -17.67 19.98 -1.74
CA CYS A 182 -16.98 19.29 -2.82
C CYS A 182 -16.40 17.96 -2.35
N ILE A 183 -16.22 17.02 -3.29
CA ILE A 183 -15.42 15.81 -3.12
C ILE A 183 -14.30 15.86 -4.13
N ILE A 184 -13.07 15.59 -3.69
CA ILE A 184 -11.94 15.33 -4.58
C ILE A 184 -11.71 13.82 -4.70
N ALA A 185 -11.46 13.36 -5.92
CA ALA A 185 -11.09 11.98 -6.23
C ALA A 185 -9.97 11.98 -7.27
N GLY A 186 -8.88 11.27 -7.02
CA GLY A 186 -7.83 11.06 -8.03
C GLY A 186 -8.29 10.11 -9.12
N ALA A 187 -7.78 10.26 -10.36
CA ALA A 187 -8.11 9.37 -11.47
C ALA A 187 -7.75 7.90 -11.16
N GLN A 188 -6.62 7.66 -10.49
CA GLN A 188 -6.19 6.33 -10.03
C GLN A 188 -6.59 6.03 -8.58
N ARG A 189 -7.57 6.75 -8.05
CA ARG A 189 -8.13 6.52 -6.71
C ARG A 189 -7.09 6.38 -5.58
N PRO A 190 -6.06 7.23 -5.47
CA PRO A 190 -5.19 7.18 -4.30
C PRO A 190 -6.02 7.44 -3.04
N GLY A 191 -5.60 6.90 -1.90
CA GLY A 191 -6.22 7.23 -0.62
C GLY A 191 -6.04 8.72 -0.30
N LEU A 192 -7.13 9.39 -0.02
CA LEU A 192 -7.20 10.83 0.23
C LEU A 192 -7.66 11.19 1.63
N ARG A 193 -8.22 10.23 2.34
CA ARG A 193 -8.71 10.41 3.68
C ARG A 193 -7.66 9.90 4.67
N PHE A 194 -7.15 10.77 5.48
CA PHE A 194 -6.16 10.47 6.50
C PHE A 194 -6.82 10.55 7.88
N SER A 195 -6.73 9.48 8.67
CA SER A 195 -7.18 9.49 10.06
C SER A 195 -6.16 10.19 10.96
N SER A 196 -4.89 10.02 10.66
CA SER A 196 -3.81 10.64 11.41
C SER A 196 -2.53 10.74 10.58
N TYR A 197 -1.69 11.71 10.91
CA TYR A 197 -0.32 11.83 10.43
C TYR A 197 0.61 11.60 11.61
N LYS A 198 1.62 10.74 11.45
CA LYS A 198 2.59 10.44 12.51
C LYS A 198 3.95 10.96 12.12
N ASN A 199 4.61 11.64 13.05
CA ASN A 199 6.04 11.89 12.98
C ASN A 199 6.73 10.97 13.98
N GLU A 200 7.69 10.20 13.50
CA GLU A 200 8.55 9.42 14.36
C GLU A 200 9.74 10.29 14.79
N TYR A 201 9.89 10.45 16.09
CA TYR A 201 10.96 11.22 16.68
C TYR A 201 12.16 10.31 16.95
N SER A 202 13.29 10.61 16.33
CA SER A 202 14.57 10.00 16.68
C SER A 202 15.57 11.10 17.02
N SER A 203 16.58 10.78 17.83
CA SER A 203 17.61 11.74 18.29
C SER A 203 18.34 12.49 17.17
N GLU A 204 18.24 12.05 15.93
CA GLU A 204 18.93 12.67 14.81
C GLU A 204 18.00 13.33 13.79
N LYS A 205 16.77 12.85 13.64
CA LYS A 205 15.78 13.37 12.69
C LYS A 205 14.37 12.98 13.10
N VAL A 206 13.42 13.90 12.91
CA VAL A 206 12.04 13.51 12.79
C VAL A 206 11.77 13.20 11.33
N SER A 207 11.54 11.94 11.04
CA SER A 207 11.10 11.53 9.72
C SER A 207 9.58 11.55 9.70
N PRO A 208 8.95 12.20 8.73
CA PRO A 208 7.54 12.02 8.50
C PRO A 208 7.34 10.54 8.16
N THR A 209 6.67 9.81 9.04
CA THR A 209 6.08 8.53 8.65
C THR A 209 4.93 8.84 7.71
N LYS A 210 4.68 7.98 6.73
CA LYS A 210 3.51 8.12 5.85
C LYS A 210 2.26 8.33 6.72
N PRO A 211 1.29 9.17 6.30
CA PRO A 211 0.01 9.26 7.00
C PRO A 211 -0.54 7.85 7.19
N LYS A 212 -1.09 7.56 8.35
CA LYS A 212 -1.88 6.34 8.52
C LYS A 212 -3.14 6.55 7.70
N ASP A 213 -3.12 5.95 6.54
CA ASP A 213 -4.18 6.06 5.57
C ASP A 213 -5.34 5.19 6.00
N ASP A 214 -6.53 5.73 6.14
CA ASP A 214 -7.76 4.96 6.24
C ASP A 214 -8.28 4.52 4.86
N GLY A 215 -7.48 4.78 3.82
CA GLY A 215 -7.62 4.20 2.49
C GLY A 215 -8.81 4.66 1.67
N TYR A 216 -9.52 5.70 2.10
CA TYR A 216 -10.70 6.15 1.38
C TYR A 216 -10.31 7.06 0.21
N PRO A 217 -10.66 6.71 -1.06
CA PRO A 217 -10.20 7.45 -2.24
C PRO A 217 -10.97 8.75 -2.50
N PHE A 218 -11.93 9.09 -1.66
CA PHE A 218 -12.74 10.30 -1.75
C PHE A 218 -12.58 11.14 -0.50
N ARG A 219 -12.31 12.43 -0.68
CA ARG A 219 -12.27 13.38 0.42
C ARG A 219 -13.32 14.46 0.23
N GLU A 220 -14.26 14.51 1.14
CA GLU A 220 -15.32 15.54 1.18
C GLU A 220 -14.89 16.73 2.02
N GLN A 221 -15.17 17.93 1.54
CA GLN A 221 -14.89 19.18 2.22
C GLN A 221 -16.07 20.15 2.07
N GLN A 222 -16.35 20.90 3.13
CA GLN A 222 -17.26 22.05 3.09
C GLN A 222 -16.61 23.21 2.34
N LEU A 223 -17.38 23.88 1.51
CA LEU A 223 -16.93 25.04 0.77
C LEU A 223 -17.27 26.34 1.48
N ALA A 224 -16.31 27.27 1.49
CA ALA A 224 -16.52 28.62 1.93
C ALA A 224 -16.66 29.57 0.73
N GLY A 225 -17.20 30.76 0.96
CA GLY A 225 -17.13 31.82 -0.05
C GLY A 225 -15.69 32.27 -0.28
N GLY A 226 -15.26 32.35 -1.53
CA GLY A 226 -13.90 32.74 -1.91
C GLY A 226 -12.98 31.57 -2.24
N GLU A 227 -11.69 31.69 -1.89
CA GLU A 227 -10.72 30.63 -2.14
C GLU A 227 -10.93 29.45 -1.20
N ASN A 228 -10.99 28.25 -1.76
CA ASN A 228 -11.06 26.98 -1.04
C ASN A 228 -9.73 26.26 -1.16
N ARG A 229 -9.32 25.54 -0.11
CA ARG A 229 -8.07 24.80 -0.05
C ARG A 229 -8.30 23.39 0.49
N ILE A 230 -7.82 22.38 -0.22
CA ILE A 230 -7.82 20.98 0.22
C ILE A 230 -6.40 20.61 0.57
N TYR A 231 -6.13 20.31 1.85
CA TYR A 231 -4.80 20.05 2.36
C TYR A 231 -4.47 18.56 2.36
N PHE A 232 -3.22 18.22 2.04
CA PHE A 232 -2.68 16.86 2.02
C PHE A 232 -1.39 16.82 2.86
N PRO A 233 -1.44 16.27 4.09
CA PRO A 233 -0.25 16.08 4.92
C PRO A 233 0.75 15.15 4.23
N GLY A 234 2.04 15.50 4.30
CA GLY A 234 3.12 14.73 3.67
C GLY A 234 3.17 14.80 2.14
N GLY A 235 2.16 15.42 1.50
CA GLY A 235 2.05 15.49 0.05
C GLY A 235 1.26 14.34 -0.56
N ILE A 236 0.95 14.46 -1.87
CA ILE A 236 0.19 13.48 -2.63
C ILE A 236 0.61 13.49 -4.10
N THR A 237 0.45 12.34 -4.77
CA THR A 237 0.58 12.21 -6.23
C THR A 237 -0.74 11.76 -6.83
N PHE A 238 -1.24 12.55 -7.77
CA PHE A 238 -2.38 12.22 -8.62
C PHE A 238 -1.86 11.84 -10.00
N LYS A 239 -1.73 10.56 -10.29
CA LYS A 239 -1.48 10.08 -11.65
C LYS A 239 -2.76 10.14 -12.46
N GLY A 240 -2.69 10.65 -13.69
CA GLY A 240 -3.87 10.90 -14.51
C GLY A 240 -4.77 12.01 -13.99
N GLY A 241 -4.29 12.81 -13.02
CA GLY A 241 -5.03 13.93 -12.45
C GLY A 241 -6.07 13.56 -11.41
N PHE A 242 -7.06 14.45 -11.25
CA PHE A 242 -8.15 14.30 -10.27
C PHE A 242 -9.42 15.01 -10.73
N THR A 243 -10.55 14.65 -10.13
CA THR A 243 -11.84 15.31 -10.35
C THR A 243 -12.36 15.90 -9.03
N LEU A 244 -12.84 17.13 -9.10
CA LEU A 244 -13.62 17.79 -8.04
C LEU A 244 -15.11 17.67 -8.40
N TYR A 245 -15.89 17.08 -7.52
CA TYR A 245 -17.34 17.00 -7.65
C TYR A 245 -17.98 18.00 -6.71
N PHE A 246 -19.05 18.67 -7.15
CA PHE A 246 -19.67 19.75 -6.40
C PHE A 246 -21.15 19.49 -6.13
N ALA A 247 -21.57 19.80 -4.90
CA ALA A 247 -22.95 19.66 -4.47
C ALA A 247 -23.57 20.98 -3.99
N LYS A 248 -24.90 21.01 -4.08
CA LYS A 248 -25.78 21.98 -3.40
C LYS A 248 -26.74 21.19 -2.51
N GLY A 249 -26.54 21.24 -1.19
CA GLY A 249 -27.21 20.30 -0.31
C GLY A 249 -26.80 18.87 -0.68
N ASP A 250 -27.77 17.99 -0.96
CA ASP A 250 -27.50 16.59 -1.32
C ASP A 250 -27.40 16.35 -2.84
N ASP A 251 -27.57 17.40 -3.66
CA ASP A 251 -27.57 17.28 -5.11
C ASP A 251 -26.16 17.50 -5.68
N TRP A 252 -25.52 16.43 -6.14
CA TRP A 252 -24.24 16.45 -6.83
C TRP A 252 -24.46 16.70 -8.32
N THR A 253 -24.18 17.92 -8.78
CA THR A 253 -24.62 18.37 -10.10
C THR A 253 -23.51 18.83 -11.03
N SER A 254 -22.31 19.00 -10.54
CA SER A 254 -21.21 19.56 -11.33
C SER A 254 -19.88 18.89 -11.01
N SER A 255 -18.98 18.89 -11.98
CA SER A 255 -17.61 18.40 -11.79
C SER A 255 -16.61 19.29 -12.51
N TYR A 256 -15.36 19.24 -12.04
CA TYR A 256 -14.18 19.81 -12.68
C TYR A 256 -13.09 18.75 -12.73
N THR A 257 -12.50 18.50 -13.88
CA THR A 257 -11.42 17.52 -14.02
C THR A 257 -10.11 18.22 -14.35
N TYR A 258 -9.08 17.94 -13.55
CA TYR A 258 -7.68 18.27 -13.81
C TYR A 258 -7.02 17.01 -14.39
N ALA A 259 -6.68 17.02 -15.67
CA ALA A 259 -6.31 15.80 -16.40
C ALA A 259 -4.81 15.48 -16.40
N ASP A 260 -3.96 16.40 -15.93
CA ASP A 260 -2.51 16.21 -15.92
C ASP A 260 -2.05 15.53 -14.61
N ASP A 261 -0.94 14.82 -14.68
CA ASP A 261 -0.28 14.33 -13.47
C ASP A 261 0.07 15.48 -12.53
N ALA A 262 -0.24 15.32 -11.25
CA ALA A 262 0.11 16.30 -10.22
C ALA A 262 0.80 15.65 -9.03
N THR A 263 2.04 16.02 -8.76
CA THR A 263 2.78 15.62 -7.56
C THR A 263 2.96 16.82 -6.63
N LEU A 264 2.26 16.79 -5.53
CA LEU A 264 2.31 17.80 -4.47
C LEU A 264 3.18 17.27 -3.34
N LYS A 265 4.45 17.66 -3.29
CA LYS A 265 5.32 17.43 -2.12
C LYS A 265 4.93 18.37 -0.99
N ALA A 266 5.29 18.03 0.25
CA ALA A 266 5.15 18.93 1.39
C ALA A 266 5.67 20.35 1.06
N GLY A 267 4.93 21.37 1.45
CA GLY A 267 5.23 22.76 1.13
C GLY A 267 4.90 23.21 -0.30
N ARG A 268 4.27 22.35 -1.11
CA ARG A 268 3.83 22.69 -2.48
C ARG A 268 2.33 22.94 -2.54
N LYS A 269 1.94 23.80 -3.47
CA LYS A 269 0.54 24.12 -3.76
C LYS A 269 0.26 23.99 -5.25
N LEU A 270 -0.97 23.60 -5.58
CA LEU A 270 -1.53 23.66 -6.93
C LEU A 270 -2.68 24.66 -6.91
N GLU A 271 -2.51 25.78 -7.61
CA GLU A 271 -3.51 26.86 -7.68
C GLU A 271 -4.27 26.73 -9.01
N LEU A 272 -5.54 26.36 -8.95
CA LEU A 272 -6.39 26.20 -10.14
C LEU A 272 -7.07 27.52 -10.56
N GLY A 273 -7.09 28.52 -9.69
CA GLY A 273 -7.81 29.77 -9.92
C GLY A 273 -9.32 29.61 -9.88
N ASP A 274 -10.04 30.38 -10.72
CA ASP A 274 -11.49 30.26 -10.89
C ASP A 274 -11.82 29.14 -11.89
N ILE A 275 -12.36 28.05 -11.35
CA ILE A 275 -12.73 26.86 -12.16
C ILE A 275 -14.20 26.91 -12.63
N THR A 276 -14.98 27.90 -12.24
CA THR A 276 -16.41 28.02 -12.60
C THR A 276 -16.68 27.89 -14.10
N PRO A 277 -15.90 28.52 -15.01
CA PRO A 277 -16.15 28.42 -16.45
C PRO A 277 -15.87 27.04 -17.05
N GLN A 278 -15.19 26.16 -16.30
CA GLN A 278 -14.74 24.83 -16.74
C GLN A 278 -15.59 23.72 -16.12
N LEU A 279 -16.64 24.05 -15.37
CA LEU A 279 -17.51 23.05 -14.78
C LEU A 279 -18.31 22.29 -15.85
N ALA A 280 -18.30 20.98 -15.75
CA ALA A 280 -19.16 20.07 -16.51
C ALA A 280 -20.38 19.69 -15.68
N SER A 281 -21.48 19.34 -16.36
CA SER A 281 -22.64 18.73 -15.69
C SER A 281 -22.29 17.33 -15.19
N TYR A 282 -22.75 17.00 -14.00
CA TYR A 282 -22.58 15.71 -13.37
C TYR A 282 -23.91 15.16 -12.86
N SER A 283 -24.15 13.86 -13.00
CA SER A 283 -25.42 13.21 -12.61
C SER A 283 -25.23 11.86 -11.90
N GLY A 284 -23.99 11.48 -11.57
CA GLY A 284 -23.67 10.19 -10.94
C GLY A 284 -24.00 10.10 -9.43
N GLY A 285 -24.55 11.14 -8.84
CA GLY A 285 -24.82 11.17 -7.39
C GLY A 285 -23.56 11.47 -6.56
N LYS A 286 -23.60 11.18 -5.26
CA LYS A 286 -22.44 11.37 -4.38
C LYS A 286 -21.38 10.32 -4.69
N PRO A 287 -20.15 10.70 -5.07
CA PRO A 287 -19.05 9.74 -5.24
C PRO A 287 -18.79 8.94 -3.94
N HIS A 288 -18.75 7.64 -4.05
CA HIS A 288 -18.56 6.73 -2.91
C HIS A 288 -17.83 5.45 -3.37
N MET A 289 -17.27 4.69 -2.42
CA MET A 289 -16.75 3.35 -2.70
C MET A 289 -17.87 2.43 -3.19
N PRO A 290 -17.56 1.45 -4.06
CA PRO A 290 -18.52 0.43 -4.42
C PRO A 290 -19.14 -0.20 -3.17
N GLU A 291 -20.45 -0.41 -3.19
CA GLU A 291 -21.18 -0.98 -2.06
C GLU A 291 -21.54 -2.44 -2.34
N MET A 292 -21.15 -3.31 -1.41
CA MET A 292 -21.48 -4.72 -1.46
C MET A 292 -22.95 -4.94 -1.10
N GLY A 293 -23.70 -5.46 -2.06
CA GLY A 293 -25.15 -5.69 -1.96
C GLY A 293 -25.52 -7.13 -1.61
N LYS A 294 -26.35 -7.72 -2.48
CA LYS A 294 -26.91 -9.06 -2.28
C LYS A 294 -25.84 -10.12 -2.52
N GLN A 295 -25.79 -11.12 -1.66
CA GLN A 295 -25.05 -12.36 -1.87
C GLN A 295 -25.96 -13.43 -2.51
N THR A 296 -25.44 -14.12 -3.53
CA THR A 296 -26.04 -15.33 -4.08
C THR A 296 -25.04 -16.48 -3.97
N LYS A 297 -25.45 -17.61 -3.44
CA LYS A 297 -24.62 -18.81 -3.25
C LYS A 297 -24.95 -19.85 -4.29
N PHE A 298 -23.94 -20.40 -4.94
CA PHE A 298 -24.03 -21.54 -5.84
C PHE A 298 -23.26 -22.72 -5.25
N THR A 299 -23.83 -23.91 -5.35
CA THR A 299 -23.14 -25.16 -4.97
C THR A 299 -22.48 -25.73 -6.21
N ILE A 300 -21.18 -25.85 -6.20
CA ILE A 300 -20.39 -26.31 -7.32
C ILE A 300 -19.97 -27.78 -7.07
N LYS A 301 -20.23 -28.62 -8.02
CA LYS A 301 -19.72 -30.00 -8.01
C LYS A 301 -18.28 -30.02 -8.52
N PHE A 302 -17.42 -29.47 -7.75
CA PHE A 302 -16.00 -29.32 -8.01
C PHE A 302 -15.26 -29.46 -6.68
N ASN A 303 -14.17 -30.18 -6.65
CA ASN A 303 -13.41 -30.41 -5.42
C ASN A 303 -12.46 -29.25 -5.18
N GLU A 304 -12.40 -28.79 -3.95
CA GLU A 304 -11.33 -27.89 -3.45
C GLU A 304 -11.11 -26.72 -4.41
N LEU A 305 -12.13 -25.82 -4.50
CA LEU A 305 -12.09 -24.64 -5.39
C LEU A 305 -11.18 -23.55 -4.83
N SER A 306 -9.88 -23.62 -5.14
CA SER A 306 -8.85 -22.72 -4.63
C SER A 306 -8.67 -21.46 -5.49
N GLY A 307 -8.87 -21.55 -6.81
CA GLY A 307 -8.68 -20.42 -7.73
C GLY A 307 -9.88 -20.13 -8.62
N ILE A 308 -10.23 -18.84 -8.79
CA ILE A 308 -11.23 -18.41 -9.79
C ILE A 308 -10.75 -17.20 -10.60
N CYS A 309 -11.19 -17.14 -11.87
CA CYS A 309 -10.98 -15.98 -12.74
C CYS A 309 -12.13 -15.84 -13.73
N VAL A 310 -12.69 -14.65 -13.88
CA VAL A 310 -13.71 -14.35 -14.87
C VAL A 310 -13.11 -14.42 -16.27
N SER A 311 -13.81 -15.06 -17.22
CA SER A 311 -13.42 -15.04 -18.64
C SER A 311 -13.44 -13.61 -19.21
N PRO A 312 -12.64 -13.28 -20.24
CA PRO A 312 -12.59 -11.93 -20.79
C PRO A 312 -13.95 -11.38 -21.25
N GLY A 313 -14.84 -12.25 -21.69
CA GLY A 313 -16.21 -11.91 -22.08
C GLY A 313 -17.20 -11.89 -20.91
N ALA A 314 -16.78 -12.24 -19.72
CA ALA A 314 -17.62 -12.50 -18.55
C ALA A 314 -18.80 -13.44 -18.86
N ASP A 315 -18.53 -14.49 -19.64
CA ASP A 315 -19.53 -15.48 -20.04
C ASP A 315 -19.47 -16.74 -19.15
N PHE A 316 -18.35 -16.97 -18.51
CA PHE A 316 -18.11 -18.05 -17.54
C PHE A 316 -16.96 -17.69 -16.61
N ILE A 317 -16.76 -18.49 -15.59
CA ILE A 317 -15.68 -18.39 -14.61
C ILE A 317 -14.75 -19.60 -14.80
N TRP A 318 -13.45 -19.35 -14.88
CA TRP A 318 -12.45 -20.39 -14.69
C TRP A 318 -12.42 -20.79 -13.23
N GLY A 319 -12.53 -22.08 -12.95
CA GLY A 319 -12.33 -22.66 -11.63
C GLY A 319 -11.08 -23.54 -11.63
N LEU A 320 -10.29 -23.42 -10.59
CA LEU A 320 -9.08 -24.20 -10.37
C LEU A 320 -9.17 -24.89 -9.02
N GLY A 321 -8.83 -26.16 -8.95
CA GLY A 321 -8.80 -26.94 -7.71
C GLY A 321 -7.40 -27.33 -7.33
N ASP A 322 -7.14 -27.43 -6.05
CA ASP A 322 -5.89 -27.84 -5.41
C ASP A 322 -5.29 -29.12 -6.06
N GLY A 323 -6.06 -30.16 -6.27
CA GLY A 323 -5.59 -31.37 -6.94
C GLY A 323 -5.13 -31.23 -8.40
N GLY A 324 -5.04 -30.00 -8.93
CA GLY A 324 -4.69 -29.71 -10.31
C GLY A 324 -5.82 -30.03 -11.29
N GLU A 325 -7.04 -29.63 -10.95
CA GLU A 325 -8.20 -29.69 -11.83
C GLU A 325 -8.58 -28.28 -12.28
N ILE A 326 -8.91 -28.11 -13.56
CA ILE A 326 -9.43 -26.86 -14.13
C ILE A 326 -10.84 -27.07 -14.69
N SER A 327 -11.70 -26.08 -14.53
CA SER A 327 -13.06 -26.11 -15.07
C SER A 327 -13.50 -24.79 -15.66
N ARG A 328 -14.52 -24.83 -16.53
CA ARG A 328 -15.38 -23.70 -16.89
C ARG A 328 -16.66 -23.83 -16.08
N ILE A 329 -17.00 -22.80 -15.31
CA ILE A 329 -18.19 -22.74 -14.47
C ILE A 329 -19.09 -21.64 -15.02
N SER A 330 -20.37 -21.94 -15.27
CA SER A 330 -21.33 -20.93 -15.71
C SER A 330 -21.58 -19.89 -14.61
N LEU A 331 -22.11 -18.74 -14.98
CA LEU A 331 -22.50 -17.71 -14.01
C LEU A 331 -23.67 -18.12 -13.09
N ASP A 332 -24.29 -19.27 -13.39
CA ASP A 332 -25.32 -19.92 -12.56
C ASP A 332 -24.76 -21.09 -11.73
N GLY A 333 -23.43 -21.25 -11.71
CA GLY A 333 -22.74 -22.25 -10.89
C GLY A 333 -22.74 -23.69 -11.46
N GLU A 334 -23.06 -23.89 -12.73
CA GLU A 334 -22.95 -25.20 -13.38
C GLU A 334 -21.54 -25.44 -13.91
N VAL A 335 -20.93 -26.58 -13.61
CA VAL A 335 -19.65 -26.99 -14.20
C VAL A 335 -19.89 -27.44 -15.63
N LEU A 336 -19.45 -26.63 -16.59
CA LEU A 336 -19.64 -26.87 -18.03
C LEU A 336 -18.66 -27.90 -18.57
N ASN A 337 -17.40 -27.82 -18.15
CA ASN A 337 -16.32 -28.72 -18.53
C ASN A 337 -15.33 -28.82 -17.37
N SER A 338 -14.63 -29.96 -17.26
CA SER A 338 -13.46 -30.08 -16.38
C SER A 338 -12.39 -30.99 -16.98
N ALA A 339 -11.13 -30.74 -16.58
CA ALA A 339 -9.99 -31.56 -16.96
C ALA A 339 -8.90 -31.47 -15.88
N GLY A 340 -8.16 -32.58 -15.68
CA GLY A 340 -6.97 -32.57 -14.86
C GLY A 340 -5.83 -31.81 -15.55
N LEU A 341 -5.00 -31.14 -14.78
CA LEU A 341 -3.81 -30.44 -15.26
C LEU A 341 -2.53 -31.22 -14.92
N ARG A 342 -1.60 -31.23 -15.86
CA ARG A 342 -0.25 -31.75 -15.66
C ARG A 342 0.76 -30.84 -16.36
N THR A 343 1.92 -30.73 -15.78
CA THR A 343 3.04 -30.06 -16.43
C THR A 343 3.46 -30.82 -17.69
N THR A 344 4.21 -30.16 -18.56
CA THR A 344 4.84 -30.79 -19.75
C THR A 344 5.73 -31.98 -19.38
N THR A 345 6.20 -32.05 -18.14
CA THR A 345 6.96 -33.18 -17.58
C THR A 345 6.09 -34.24 -16.91
N GLY A 346 4.76 -34.02 -16.85
CA GLY A 346 3.79 -35.00 -16.35
C GLY A 346 3.48 -34.92 -14.86
N HIS A 347 4.03 -33.93 -14.14
CA HIS A 347 3.75 -33.73 -12.71
C HIS A 347 2.37 -33.08 -12.48
N THR A 348 1.72 -33.42 -11.39
CA THR A 348 0.55 -32.70 -10.86
C THR A 348 1.02 -31.33 -10.36
N ILE A 349 0.15 -30.37 -10.46
CA ILE A 349 0.34 -29.03 -9.88
C ILE A 349 -0.60 -28.99 -8.68
N ASP A 350 -0.07 -28.62 -7.55
CA ASP A 350 -0.81 -28.23 -6.36
C ASP A 350 -1.24 -26.79 -6.60
N SER A 351 -2.44 -26.59 -7.15
CA SER A 351 -2.79 -25.33 -7.82
C SER A 351 -3.78 -24.51 -7.01
N GLU A 352 -3.39 -23.25 -6.67
CA GLU A 352 -4.10 -22.40 -5.73
C GLU A 352 -4.72 -21.16 -6.39
N GLY A 353 -4.08 -20.57 -7.34
CA GLY A 353 -4.56 -19.34 -7.97
C GLY A 353 -4.58 -19.40 -9.49
N ILE A 354 -5.52 -18.67 -10.12
CA ILE A 354 -5.62 -18.56 -11.58
C ILE A 354 -5.94 -17.12 -12.00
N THR A 355 -5.30 -16.68 -13.08
CA THR A 355 -5.57 -15.38 -13.71
C THR A 355 -5.33 -15.44 -15.21
N ILE A 356 -5.76 -14.39 -15.92
CA ILE A 356 -5.50 -14.22 -17.34
C ILE A 356 -4.44 -13.15 -17.51
N ASN A 357 -3.44 -13.43 -18.33
CA ASN A 357 -2.55 -12.41 -18.85
C ASN A 357 -3.30 -11.61 -19.93
N TYR A 358 -3.69 -10.39 -19.61
CA TYR A 358 -4.50 -9.57 -20.52
C TYR A 358 -3.77 -9.14 -21.80
N ASP A 359 -2.42 -9.19 -21.81
CA ASP A 359 -1.62 -8.83 -22.99
C ASP A 359 -1.54 -9.99 -23.99
N THR A 360 -1.49 -11.23 -23.51
CA THR A 360 -1.27 -12.42 -24.36
C THR A 360 -2.49 -13.34 -24.43
N GLY A 361 -3.39 -13.26 -23.46
CA GLY A 361 -4.52 -14.18 -23.31
C GLY A 361 -4.15 -15.53 -22.67
N ASP A 362 -2.92 -15.73 -22.21
CA ASP A 362 -2.49 -16.93 -21.52
C ASP A 362 -3.19 -17.05 -20.15
N LEU A 363 -3.46 -18.29 -19.70
CA LEU A 363 -3.83 -18.54 -18.32
C LEU A 363 -2.56 -18.70 -17.47
N LEU A 364 -2.48 -17.96 -16.39
CA LEU A 364 -1.42 -18.07 -15.39
C LEU A 364 -1.96 -18.80 -14.17
N ILE A 365 -1.17 -19.70 -13.61
CA ILE A 365 -1.54 -20.56 -12.48
C ILE A 365 -0.46 -20.42 -11.41
N GLY A 366 -0.88 -20.10 -10.18
CA GLY A 366 -0.07 -20.21 -8.98
C GLY A 366 -0.18 -21.59 -8.39
N GLY A 367 0.92 -22.16 -7.96
CA GLY A 367 0.92 -23.47 -7.32
C GLY A 367 1.90 -23.55 -6.17
N GLU A 368 1.50 -24.29 -5.17
CA GLU A 368 2.32 -24.52 -3.99
C GLU A 368 3.57 -25.38 -4.28
N PRO A 369 4.61 -25.19 -3.47
CA PRO A 369 4.70 -24.12 -2.47
C PRO A 369 5.08 -22.76 -3.06
N ASN A 370 5.51 -22.65 -4.33
CA ASN A 370 6.14 -21.42 -4.81
C ASN A 370 6.25 -21.28 -6.34
N VAL A 371 5.48 -22.03 -7.12
CA VAL A 371 5.66 -22.08 -8.57
C VAL A 371 4.60 -21.26 -9.31
N ALA A 372 5.01 -20.49 -10.31
CA ALA A 372 4.12 -19.90 -11.30
C ALA A 372 4.19 -20.70 -12.61
N CYS A 373 3.02 -21.00 -13.18
CA CYS A 373 2.86 -21.78 -14.38
C CYS A 373 2.01 -21.04 -15.42
N ARG A 374 1.99 -21.56 -16.66
CA ARG A 374 1.25 -20.99 -17.77
C ARG A 374 0.57 -22.06 -18.61
N ILE A 375 -0.63 -21.76 -19.11
CA ILE A 375 -1.24 -22.43 -20.26
C ILE A 375 -1.31 -21.39 -21.38
N PRO A 376 -0.62 -21.62 -22.52
CA PRO A 376 -0.65 -20.70 -23.67
C PRO A 376 -2.07 -20.49 -24.19
N GLN A 377 -2.39 -19.29 -24.65
CA GLN A 377 -3.69 -18.96 -25.25
C GLN A 377 -4.07 -19.92 -26.39
N SER A 378 -3.10 -20.31 -27.22
CA SER A 378 -3.31 -21.25 -28.32
C SER A 378 -3.87 -22.60 -27.88
N ASP A 379 -3.67 -22.96 -26.62
CA ASP A 379 -4.00 -24.27 -26.09
C ASP A 379 -5.30 -24.29 -25.26
N ILE A 380 -5.87 -23.12 -24.97
CA ILE A 380 -7.05 -23.00 -24.11
C ILE A 380 -8.23 -23.84 -24.58
N GLU A 381 -8.50 -23.89 -25.89
CA GLU A 381 -9.58 -24.70 -26.45
C GLU A 381 -9.27 -26.21 -26.38
N ASN A 382 -8.01 -26.58 -26.24
CA ASN A 382 -7.58 -27.99 -26.16
C ASN A 382 -7.58 -28.52 -24.73
N ILE A 383 -7.73 -27.68 -23.70
CA ILE A 383 -7.74 -28.11 -22.28
C ILE A 383 -8.73 -29.22 -22.05
N PHE A 384 -9.91 -29.12 -22.63
CA PHE A 384 -11.02 -30.08 -22.44
C PHE A 384 -11.16 -31.11 -23.55
N ALA A 385 -10.16 -31.25 -24.44
CA ALA A 385 -10.19 -32.28 -25.49
C ALA A 385 -10.08 -33.72 -24.96
N GLY A 386 -9.67 -33.88 -23.71
CA GLY A 386 -9.57 -35.15 -22.98
C GLY A 386 -9.77 -34.94 -21.48
N SER A 387 -9.62 -35.99 -20.70
CA SER A 387 -9.76 -35.94 -19.24
C SER A 387 -8.58 -35.25 -18.55
N THR A 388 -7.46 -35.02 -19.24
CA THR A 388 -6.24 -34.45 -18.68
C THR A 388 -5.49 -33.67 -19.75
N TYR A 389 -5.21 -32.40 -19.48
CA TYR A 389 -4.34 -31.56 -20.27
C TYR A 389 -2.89 -31.65 -19.72
N LYS A 390 -1.89 -31.82 -20.61
CA LYS A 390 -0.50 -32.08 -20.25
C LYS A 390 0.48 -31.00 -20.76
N GLY A 391 -0.04 -29.83 -21.07
CA GLY A 391 0.73 -28.73 -21.67
C GLY A 391 1.05 -27.59 -20.71
N VAL A 392 0.90 -27.77 -19.39
CA VAL A 392 1.18 -26.69 -18.45
C VAL A 392 2.68 -26.46 -18.37
N GLU A 393 3.10 -25.22 -18.66
CA GLU A 393 4.48 -24.80 -18.64
C GLU A 393 4.83 -24.16 -17.28
N SER A 394 5.89 -24.64 -16.62
CA SER A 394 6.43 -23.96 -15.46
C SER A 394 7.24 -22.74 -15.91
N LEU A 395 6.96 -21.57 -15.35
CA LEU A 395 7.64 -20.32 -15.68
C LEU A 395 8.79 -20.03 -14.73
N PHE A 396 8.47 -19.85 -13.45
CA PHE A 396 9.47 -19.55 -12.43
C PHE A 396 9.02 -20.04 -11.04
N SER A 397 9.92 -19.93 -10.07
CA SER A 397 9.62 -20.23 -8.67
C SER A 397 10.14 -19.10 -7.77
N ILE A 398 9.32 -18.75 -6.76
CA ILE A 398 9.70 -17.75 -5.77
C ILE A 398 10.52 -18.42 -4.67
N ALA A 399 11.82 -18.15 -4.64
CA ALA A 399 12.77 -18.84 -3.75
C ALA A 399 12.40 -18.69 -2.26
N ASP A 400 11.99 -17.49 -1.85
CA ASP A 400 11.62 -17.17 -0.46
C ASP A 400 10.41 -17.98 0.03
N ALA A 401 9.46 -18.29 -0.86
CA ALA A 401 8.25 -19.02 -0.51
C ALA A 401 8.44 -20.54 -0.43
N LYS A 402 9.56 -21.08 -0.90
CA LYS A 402 9.83 -22.52 -0.93
C LYS A 402 9.71 -23.22 0.44
N GLY A 403 10.00 -22.49 1.51
CA GLY A 403 9.97 -23.03 2.88
C GLY A 403 8.59 -23.00 3.56
N PHE A 404 7.57 -22.46 2.90
CA PHE A 404 6.25 -22.26 3.50
C PHE A 404 5.36 -23.52 3.42
N GLY A 405 5.71 -24.50 2.57
CA GLY A 405 4.92 -25.73 2.40
C GLY A 405 3.52 -25.43 1.86
N ASN A 406 2.51 -26.03 2.44
CA ASN A 406 1.10 -25.85 2.10
C ASN A 406 0.49 -24.53 2.62
N ALA A 407 1.27 -23.52 2.85
CA ALA A 407 0.85 -22.15 3.13
C ALA A 407 1.75 -21.20 2.33
N GLY A 408 2.09 -21.64 1.14
CA GLY A 408 2.99 -21.02 0.19
C GLY A 408 2.29 -20.03 -0.72
N LEU A 409 2.36 -20.28 -2.02
CA LEU A 409 1.77 -19.43 -3.05
C LEU A 409 0.29 -19.76 -3.24
N GLU A 410 -0.59 -18.93 -2.69
CA GLU A 410 -2.04 -19.09 -2.74
C GLU A 410 -2.68 -18.23 -3.85
N GLY A 411 -2.19 -17.04 -4.04
CA GLY A 411 -2.76 -16.10 -5.01
C GLY A 411 -1.80 -15.73 -6.13
N ILE A 412 -2.33 -15.64 -7.36
CA ILE A 412 -1.62 -15.09 -8.52
C ILE A 412 -2.57 -14.17 -9.29
N THR A 413 -2.09 -13.01 -9.72
CA THR A 413 -2.86 -12.15 -10.62
C THR A 413 -1.94 -11.38 -11.57
N TYR A 414 -2.31 -11.34 -12.85
CA TYR A 414 -1.59 -10.52 -13.83
C TYR A 414 -1.79 -9.05 -13.50
N TYR A 415 -0.71 -8.28 -13.45
CA TYR A 415 -0.76 -6.86 -13.15
C TYR A 415 -0.84 -6.04 -14.44
N LYS A 416 0.29 -5.74 -15.06
CA LYS A 416 0.42 -5.02 -16.34
C LYS A 416 1.86 -5.09 -16.83
N ASP A 417 2.09 -4.82 -18.11
CA ASP A 417 3.43 -4.69 -18.69
C ASP A 417 4.33 -5.91 -18.45
N GLY A 418 3.77 -7.13 -18.50
CA GLY A 418 4.51 -8.36 -18.25
C GLY A 418 4.83 -8.63 -16.77
N LEU A 419 4.18 -7.92 -15.85
CA LEU A 419 4.34 -8.10 -14.41
C LEU A 419 3.18 -8.91 -13.81
N VAL A 420 3.48 -9.67 -12.76
CA VAL A 420 2.52 -10.51 -12.06
C VAL A 420 2.67 -10.34 -10.55
N TYR A 421 1.55 -10.28 -9.85
CA TYR A 421 1.52 -10.41 -8.40
C TYR A 421 1.38 -11.86 -7.99
N CYS A 422 2.18 -12.24 -7.00
CA CYS A 422 2.12 -13.54 -6.33
C CYS A 422 1.96 -13.31 -4.83
N GLY A 423 0.97 -13.95 -4.22
CA GLY A 423 0.66 -13.82 -2.79
C GLY A 423 0.90 -15.11 -2.05
N THR A 424 1.42 -15.03 -0.81
CA THR A 424 1.59 -16.19 0.06
C THR A 424 0.74 -16.07 1.31
N GLN A 425 0.19 -17.20 1.77
CA GLN A 425 -0.54 -17.26 3.03
C GLN A 425 0.41 -17.00 4.20
N THR A 426 1.48 -17.77 4.30
CA THR A 426 2.50 -17.55 5.33
C THR A 426 3.15 -16.18 5.17
N GLY A 427 3.02 -15.36 6.22
CA GLY A 427 3.59 -14.02 6.30
C GLY A 427 2.84 -12.97 5.50
N SER A 428 1.76 -13.34 4.79
CA SER A 428 0.96 -12.44 3.95
C SER A 428 1.84 -11.60 3.03
N TYR A 429 2.82 -12.25 2.39
CA TYR A 429 3.75 -11.57 1.49
C TYR A 429 3.17 -11.45 0.09
N LEU A 430 3.19 -10.23 -0.43
CA LEU A 430 2.90 -9.91 -1.82
C LEU A 430 4.21 -9.67 -2.57
N TYR A 431 4.42 -10.41 -3.64
CA TYR A 431 5.59 -10.30 -4.52
C TYR A 431 5.15 -9.70 -5.85
N LEU A 432 5.90 -8.74 -6.37
CA LEU A 432 5.80 -8.32 -7.77
C LEU A 432 6.94 -8.98 -8.52
N CYS A 433 6.59 -9.78 -9.54
CA CYS A 433 7.54 -10.55 -10.32
C CYS A 433 7.46 -10.16 -11.80
N ASP A 434 8.62 -10.17 -12.47
CA ASP A 434 8.68 -10.14 -13.93
C ASP A 434 8.31 -11.53 -14.47
N LEU A 435 7.27 -11.60 -15.30
CA LEU A 435 6.72 -12.85 -15.79
C LEU A 435 7.69 -13.62 -16.71
N SER A 436 8.56 -12.88 -17.42
CA SER A 436 9.48 -13.46 -18.40
C SER A 436 10.76 -14.02 -17.78
N THR A 437 11.23 -13.40 -16.70
CA THR A 437 12.49 -13.74 -16.03
C THR A 437 12.30 -14.45 -14.69
N GLY A 438 11.13 -14.28 -14.06
CA GLY A 438 10.86 -14.72 -12.70
C GLY A 438 11.57 -13.89 -11.63
N GLU A 439 12.14 -12.75 -12.00
CA GLU A 439 12.78 -11.83 -11.05
C GLU A 439 11.76 -11.23 -10.11
N VAL A 440 12.01 -11.30 -8.81
CA VAL A 440 11.22 -10.60 -7.79
C VAL A 440 11.70 -9.15 -7.73
N LEU A 441 10.89 -8.23 -8.23
CA LEU A 441 11.20 -6.80 -8.25
C LEU A 441 11.07 -6.16 -6.87
N TRP A 442 10.07 -6.60 -6.09
CA TRP A 442 9.90 -6.24 -4.69
C TRP A 442 8.99 -7.22 -3.95
N ARG A 443 9.04 -7.17 -2.63
CA ARG A 443 8.18 -7.91 -1.71
C ARG A 443 7.60 -6.96 -0.66
N LYS A 444 6.31 -7.09 -0.35
CA LYS A 444 5.63 -6.36 0.73
C LYS A 444 4.96 -7.35 1.67
N GLY A 445 5.05 -7.12 2.98
CA GLY A 445 4.25 -7.82 3.98
C GLY A 445 2.94 -7.07 4.20
N LEU A 446 1.83 -7.57 3.65
CA LEU A 446 0.54 -6.86 3.78
C LEU A 446 0.08 -6.80 5.23
N ARG A 447 0.31 -7.86 6.02
CA ARG A 447 0.02 -7.90 7.45
C ARG A 447 0.83 -6.87 8.25
N GLU A 448 2.05 -6.58 7.82
CA GLU A 448 2.91 -5.56 8.45
C GLU A 448 2.43 -4.14 8.09
N MET A 449 1.94 -3.96 6.86
CA MET A 449 1.44 -2.67 6.38
C MET A 449 0.02 -2.38 6.90
N TYR A 450 -0.83 -3.41 6.93
CA TYR A 450 -2.26 -3.31 7.24
C TYR A 450 -2.64 -4.34 8.28
N THR A 451 -2.75 -3.94 9.54
CA THR A 451 -3.05 -4.86 10.67
C THR A 451 -4.40 -5.58 10.55
N VAL A 452 -5.24 -5.16 9.63
CA VAL A 452 -6.56 -5.77 9.35
C VAL A 452 -6.48 -6.92 8.34
N ILE A 453 -5.35 -7.06 7.62
CA ILE A 453 -5.09 -8.17 6.70
C ILE A 453 -4.27 -9.21 7.45
N THR A 454 -4.80 -10.42 7.59
CA THR A 454 -4.17 -11.50 8.34
C THR A 454 -3.46 -12.49 7.45
N GLU A 455 -4.00 -12.73 6.25
CA GLU A 455 -3.38 -13.59 5.24
C GLU A 455 -3.73 -13.16 3.82
N ILE A 456 -3.09 -13.77 2.83
CA ILE A 456 -3.46 -13.69 1.43
C ILE A 456 -3.90 -15.09 1.02
N ALA A 457 -5.20 -15.31 0.87
CA ALA A 457 -5.76 -16.55 0.36
C ALA A 457 -5.99 -16.49 -1.16
N GLY A 458 -6.18 -15.30 -1.74
CA GLY A 458 -6.28 -15.14 -3.18
C GLY A 458 -6.17 -13.68 -3.60
N LEU A 459 -5.91 -13.46 -4.89
CA LEU A 459 -5.66 -12.15 -5.49
C LEU A 459 -6.43 -11.95 -6.79
N CYS A 460 -6.89 -10.72 -7.02
CA CYS A 460 -7.39 -10.27 -8.31
C CYS A 460 -6.98 -8.82 -8.56
N TYR A 461 -6.16 -8.57 -9.56
CA TYR A 461 -5.93 -7.21 -10.04
C TYR A 461 -7.01 -6.84 -11.06
N ASP A 462 -7.60 -5.68 -10.85
CA ASP A 462 -8.62 -5.11 -11.71
C ASP A 462 -8.02 -3.96 -12.53
N PRO A 463 -7.78 -4.15 -13.84
CA PRO A 463 -7.15 -3.12 -14.67
C PRO A 463 -8.06 -1.90 -14.94
N LEU A 464 -9.38 -2.01 -14.75
CA LEU A 464 -10.31 -0.90 -14.98
C LEU A 464 -10.27 0.12 -13.86
N THR A 465 -10.12 -0.34 -12.61
CA THR A 465 -10.02 0.53 -11.45
C THR A 465 -8.57 0.81 -11.02
N ASP A 466 -7.59 0.08 -11.55
CA ASP A 466 -6.20 -0.01 -11.06
C ASP A 466 -6.18 -0.38 -9.57
N TRP A 467 -7.02 -1.37 -9.19
CA TRP A 467 -7.08 -1.89 -7.82
C TRP A 467 -6.61 -3.33 -7.74
N LEU A 468 -5.97 -3.64 -6.61
CA LEU A 468 -5.66 -5.00 -6.22
C LEU A 468 -6.66 -5.45 -5.14
N TRP A 469 -7.40 -6.49 -5.45
CA TRP A 469 -8.31 -7.16 -4.54
C TRP A 469 -7.61 -8.34 -3.87
N VAL A 470 -7.73 -8.42 -2.55
CA VAL A 470 -7.10 -9.46 -1.73
C VAL A 470 -8.19 -10.12 -0.90
N ILE A 471 -8.32 -11.43 -0.97
CA ILE A 471 -9.20 -12.18 -0.07
C ILE A 471 -8.39 -12.76 1.08
N ASP A 472 -8.99 -12.74 2.26
CA ASP A 472 -8.42 -13.18 3.54
C ASP A 472 -9.45 -14.08 4.23
N SER A 473 -9.20 -15.38 4.20
CA SER A 473 -10.13 -16.38 4.73
C SER A 473 -10.14 -16.39 6.25
N GLU A 474 -9.01 -16.07 6.91
CA GLU A 474 -8.93 -16.03 8.38
C GLU A 474 -9.79 -14.89 8.96
N SER A 475 -9.80 -13.72 8.32
CA SER A 475 -10.63 -12.59 8.75
C SER A 475 -12.03 -12.58 8.14
N HIS A 476 -12.33 -13.48 7.18
CA HIS A 476 -13.56 -13.53 6.37
C HIS A 476 -13.88 -12.18 5.73
N LYS A 477 -12.90 -11.61 5.05
CA LYS A 477 -13.00 -10.34 4.37
C LYS A 477 -12.28 -10.37 3.03
N PHE A 478 -12.65 -9.46 2.17
CA PHE A 478 -11.78 -9.06 1.08
C PHE A 478 -11.53 -7.56 1.12
N PHE A 479 -10.39 -7.18 0.59
CA PHE A 479 -9.86 -5.84 0.64
C PHE A 479 -9.60 -5.33 -0.76
N ALA A 480 -9.88 -4.04 -0.99
CA ALA A 480 -9.43 -3.32 -2.16
C ALA A 480 -8.22 -2.46 -1.79
N LEU A 481 -7.12 -2.63 -2.50
CA LEU A 481 -5.91 -1.83 -2.38
C LEU A 481 -5.68 -1.05 -3.69
N THR A 482 -4.86 0.00 -3.65
CA THR A 482 -4.32 0.58 -4.88
C THR A 482 -3.53 -0.46 -5.67
N GLY A 483 -3.45 -0.31 -7.00
CA GLY A 483 -2.79 -1.28 -7.87
C GLY A 483 -1.33 -1.55 -7.52
N ASP A 484 -0.63 -0.60 -6.90
CA ASP A 484 0.72 -0.75 -6.36
C ASP A 484 0.78 -1.33 -4.94
N ALA A 485 -0.38 -1.66 -4.37
CA ALA A 485 -0.56 -2.14 -3.00
C ALA A 485 0.02 -1.21 -1.91
N GLU A 486 0.08 0.10 -2.18
CA GLU A 486 0.59 1.09 -1.23
C GLU A 486 -0.50 1.60 -0.27
N GLN A 487 -1.78 1.45 -0.62
CA GLN A 487 -2.89 1.98 0.17
C GLN A 487 -4.05 1.01 0.23
N LEU A 488 -4.64 0.86 1.41
CA LEU A 488 -5.89 0.13 1.62
C LEU A 488 -7.06 1.07 1.34
N LEU A 489 -7.89 0.76 0.35
CA LEU A 489 -9.01 1.59 -0.12
C LEU A 489 -10.34 1.20 0.52
N GLY A 490 -10.54 -0.07 0.78
CA GLY A 490 -11.79 -0.56 1.35
C GLY A 490 -11.67 -1.97 1.90
N ALA A 491 -12.59 -2.31 2.80
CA ALA A 491 -12.70 -3.63 3.39
C ALA A 491 -14.17 -4.07 3.38
N TYR A 492 -14.42 -5.29 2.94
CA TYR A 492 -15.75 -5.85 2.79
C TYR A 492 -15.84 -7.15 3.59
N THR A 493 -16.78 -7.19 4.52
CA THR A 493 -16.98 -8.38 5.37
C THR A 493 -17.84 -9.40 4.64
N LEU A 494 -17.34 -10.61 4.48
CA LEU A 494 -18.07 -11.72 3.89
C LEU A 494 -19.22 -12.16 4.80
N LYS A 495 -20.33 -12.58 4.19
CA LYS A 495 -21.49 -13.11 4.92
C LYS A 495 -21.33 -14.60 5.25
N THR A 496 -20.29 -15.20 4.75
CA THR A 496 -19.87 -16.58 4.99
C THR A 496 -18.77 -16.62 6.02
N LYS A 497 -18.57 -17.78 6.61
CA LYS A 497 -17.45 -18.07 7.52
C LYS A 497 -17.00 -19.47 7.19
N SER A 498 -16.32 -19.59 6.08
CA SER A 498 -15.86 -20.85 5.52
C SER A 498 -14.41 -20.70 5.11
N ASN A 499 -13.96 -21.35 4.07
CA ASN A 499 -12.61 -21.31 3.55
C ASN A 499 -12.61 -20.55 2.21
N GLU A 500 -12.77 -19.23 2.28
CA GLU A 500 -12.84 -18.37 1.11
C GLU A 500 -11.43 -18.15 0.54
N GLU A 501 -11.09 -18.80 -0.58
CA GLU A 501 -9.72 -18.84 -1.10
C GLU A 501 -9.50 -18.02 -2.36
N SER A 502 -10.54 -17.64 -3.07
CA SER A 502 -10.36 -16.95 -4.34
C SER A 502 -11.35 -15.84 -4.59
N ILE A 503 -10.93 -14.84 -5.38
CA ILE A 503 -11.70 -13.66 -5.69
C ILE A 503 -11.49 -13.23 -7.15
N CYS A 504 -12.55 -12.78 -7.82
CA CYS A 504 -12.45 -12.07 -9.09
C CYS A 504 -13.55 -11.04 -9.27
N VAL A 505 -13.25 -9.98 -10.02
CA VAL A 505 -14.16 -8.86 -10.30
C VAL A 505 -14.80 -9.03 -11.67
N ASP A 506 -16.11 -8.83 -11.74
CA ASP A 506 -16.90 -8.94 -12.96
C ASP A 506 -17.67 -7.62 -13.19
N HIS A 507 -17.07 -6.71 -13.93
CA HIS A 507 -17.67 -5.40 -14.24
C HIS A 507 -18.91 -5.54 -15.13
N LYS A 508 -18.91 -6.49 -16.08
CA LYS A 508 -20.04 -6.68 -16.99
C LYS A 508 -21.33 -7.03 -16.24
N ASN A 509 -21.20 -7.74 -15.14
CA ASN A 509 -22.32 -8.16 -14.31
C ASN A 509 -22.39 -7.39 -12.98
N SER A 510 -21.58 -6.35 -12.79
CA SER A 510 -21.51 -5.51 -11.58
C SER A 510 -21.44 -6.33 -10.30
N CYS A 511 -20.48 -7.26 -10.23
CA CYS A 511 -20.34 -8.13 -9.08
C CYS A 511 -18.89 -8.57 -8.82
N VAL A 512 -18.68 -9.07 -7.62
CA VAL A 512 -17.46 -9.76 -7.21
C VAL A 512 -17.80 -11.20 -6.92
N TRP A 513 -17.01 -12.11 -7.47
CA TRP A 513 -17.12 -13.54 -7.24
C TRP A 513 -16.09 -13.96 -6.20
N VAL A 514 -16.50 -14.86 -5.31
CA VAL A 514 -15.65 -15.48 -4.28
C VAL A 514 -15.82 -17.00 -4.36
N GLY A 515 -14.72 -17.70 -4.50
CA GLY A 515 -14.66 -19.16 -4.42
C GLY A 515 -14.36 -19.60 -2.99
N ASP A 516 -14.96 -20.71 -2.60
CA ASP A 516 -14.91 -21.25 -1.25
C ASP A 516 -14.63 -22.75 -1.35
N ASP A 517 -13.50 -23.16 -0.81
CA ASP A 517 -13.15 -24.56 -0.65
C ASP A 517 -13.93 -25.16 0.53
N TYR A 518 -14.77 -26.13 0.21
CA TYR A 518 -15.48 -26.93 1.21
C TYR A 518 -15.25 -28.43 0.97
N GLY A 519 -14.05 -28.79 0.56
CA GLY A 519 -13.65 -30.17 0.24
C GLY A 519 -14.35 -30.71 -1.01
N SER A 520 -15.06 -31.81 -0.93
CA SER A 520 -15.71 -32.47 -2.10
C SER A 520 -16.87 -31.65 -2.70
N THR A 521 -17.30 -30.57 -2.10
CA THR A 521 -18.37 -29.69 -2.57
C THR A 521 -17.97 -28.26 -2.29
N SER A 522 -17.56 -27.56 -3.33
CA SER A 522 -17.18 -26.16 -3.22
C SER A 522 -18.37 -25.24 -3.41
N TYR A 523 -18.20 -24.00 -3.04
CA TYR A 523 -19.21 -22.98 -3.26
C TYR A 523 -18.63 -21.82 -4.05
N LEU A 524 -19.49 -21.22 -4.87
CA LEU A 524 -19.21 -19.98 -5.55
C LEU A 524 -20.20 -18.93 -5.03
N TYR A 525 -19.70 -17.82 -4.53
CA TYR A 525 -20.54 -16.70 -4.07
C TYR A 525 -20.43 -15.55 -5.05
N ARG A 526 -21.57 -15.03 -5.44
CA ARG A 526 -21.69 -13.78 -6.16
C ARG A 526 -22.15 -12.70 -5.20
N TYR A 527 -21.39 -11.64 -5.10
CA TYR A 527 -21.76 -10.42 -4.39
C TYR A 527 -22.08 -9.34 -5.41
N ASP A 528 -23.35 -8.95 -5.51
CA ASP A 528 -23.74 -7.83 -6.35
C ASP A 528 -23.12 -6.54 -5.78
N PHE A 529 -22.61 -5.67 -6.65
CA PHE A 529 -22.04 -4.39 -6.25
C PHE A 529 -22.77 -3.24 -6.92
N THR A 530 -22.96 -2.15 -6.17
CA THR A 530 -23.39 -0.86 -6.71
C THR A 530 -22.18 0.05 -6.81
N GLY A 531 -22.04 0.81 -7.89
CA GLY A 531 -20.95 1.74 -8.08
C GLY A 531 -19.63 1.11 -8.56
N LEU A 532 -19.62 -0.19 -8.91
CA LEU A 532 -18.43 -0.83 -9.47
C LEU A 532 -18.11 -0.28 -10.87
N ASP A 533 -19.12 0.11 -11.64
CA ASP A 533 -19.01 0.64 -13.00
C ASP A 533 -18.83 2.17 -13.04
N ASP A 534 -19.13 2.87 -11.94
CA ASP A 534 -19.05 4.34 -11.86
C ASP A 534 -17.60 4.85 -11.81
N PHE A 535 -16.62 3.96 -11.79
CA PHE A 535 -15.18 4.27 -11.80
C PHE A 535 -14.59 4.45 -13.20
N ASN A 536 -15.35 4.19 -14.26
CA ASN A 536 -14.97 4.50 -15.62
C ASN A 536 -15.13 6.02 -15.86
N LEU A 537 -14.08 6.79 -15.52
CA LEU A 537 -13.95 8.20 -15.87
C LEU A 537 -13.19 8.34 -17.19
#